data_753ed2dde886c21161338e8db503da62
#
_entry.id   753ed2dde886c21161338e8db503da62
#
_cell.length_a   1.000
_cell.length_b   1.000
_cell.length_c   1.000
_cell.angle_alpha   90.00
_cell.angle_beta   90.00
_cell.angle_gamma   90.00
#
_symmetry.space_group_name_H-M   'P 1'
#
loop_
_entity.id
_entity.type
_entity.pdbx_description
1 polymer ?
#
loop_
_entity_poly.entity_id
_entity_poly.type
_entity_poly.pdbx_seq_one_letter_code
_entity_poly.pdbx_strand_id
1 'polypeptide(L)'
;YAVGQDPELIRFISEPAEKVQLSVLNGDASLIRLVRTPTEKAQMLAVGRNSSLIGHIRNPTEKVQLMAVHDSPANILRIKNPSRQAYLSCLGSVMPGGTAGIHFKEDISEAVKNLFTRLGEIEERYGELMRDAGHMDTYDARYEATEKAEAYRTRKISAAVGTFRKEAVLETSAVPEKTV
;
A
#
# COMPACT_ATOMS: atom_id res chain seq x y z
N TYR A 1 -15.34 5.87 -32.51
CA TYR A 1 -16.31 6.98 -32.60
C TYR A 1 -17.25 7.03 -31.40
N ALA A 2 -17.90 5.90 -31.01
CA ALA A 2 -18.85 5.88 -29.89
C ALA A 2 -18.18 6.20 -28.53
N VAL A 3 -17.03 5.57 -28.22
CA VAL A 3 -16.28 5.76 -26.96
C VAL A 3 -15.73 7.20 -26.81
N GLY A 4 -15.61 7.94 -27.91
CA GLY A 4 -15.20 9.35 -27.86
C GLY A 4 -16.32 10.29 -27.39
N GLN A 5 -17.57 9.88 -27.51
CA GLN A 5 -18.74 10.62 -27.05
C GLN A 5 -19.21 10.17 -25.66
N ASP A 6 -19.10 8.85 -25.39
CA ASP A 6 -19.40 8.25 -24.09
C ASP A 6 -18.25 7.28 -23.69
N PRO A 7 -17.28 7.74 -22.89
CA PRO A 7 -16.14 6.92 -22.48
C PRO A 7 -16.51 5.65 -21.71
N GLU A 8 -17.68 5.60 -21.06
CA GLU A 8 -18.13 4.41 -20.34
C GLU A 8 -18.47 3.22 -21.27
N LEU A 9 -18.70 3.47 -22.56
CA LEU A 9 -18.92 2.42 -23.54
C LEU A 9 -17.71 1.47 -23.70
N ILE A 10 -16.53 1.84 -23.15
CA ILE A 10 -15.34 0.97 -23.14
C ILE A 10 -15.62 -0.39 -22.49
N ARG A 11 -16.55 -0.47 -21.53
CA ARG A 11 -16.95 -1.72 -20.85
C ARG A 11 -17.54 -2.78 -21.79
N PHE A 12 -18.07 -2.37 -22.94
CA PHE A 12 -18.67 -3.27 -23.92
C PHE A 12 -17.66 -3.77 -24.96
N ILE A 13 -16.44 -3.24 -24.96
CA ILE A 13 -15.36 -3.67 -25.85
C ILE A 13 -14.53 -4.71 -25.11
N SER A 14 -14.49 -5.94 -25.65
CA SER A 14 -13.78 -7.06 -25.02
C SER A 14 -12.27 -6.79 -24.94
N GLU A 15 -11.68 -6.28 -26.03
CA GLU A 15 -10.25 -5.98 -26.17
C GLU A 15 -10.07 -4.61 -26.81
N PRO A 16 -10.22 -3.51 -26.04
CA PRO A 16 -10.05 -2.18 -26.60
C PRO A 16 -8.56 -1.94 -26.92
N ALA A 17 -8.29 -1.40 -28.12
CA ALA A 17 -6.94 -1.04 -28.52
C ALA A 17 -6.28 -0.07 -27.52
N GLU A 18 -4.97 -0.18 -27.28
CA GLU A 18 -4.23 0.64 -26.32
C GLU A 18 -4.52 2.15 -26.47
N LYS A 19 -4.57 2.63 -27.71
CA LYS A 19 -4.88 4.04 -28.01
C LYS A 19 -6.25 4.46 -27.47
N VAL A 20 -7.26 3.56 -27.55
CA VAL A 20 -8.61 3.82 -27.04
C VAL A 20 -8.59 3.82 -25.51
N GLN A 21 -7.92 2.83 -24.90
CA GLN A 21 -7.76 2.78 -23.45
C GLN A 21 -7.12 4.07 -22.90
N LEU A 22 -5.99 4.49 -23.49
CA LEU A 22 -5.28 5.70 -23.09
C LEU A 22 -6.11 6.97 -23.29
N SER A 23 -6.86 7.06 -24.39
CA SER A 23 -7.75 8.22 -24.65
C SER A 23 -8.82 8.36 -23.58
N VAL A 24 -9.48 7.25 -23.22
CA VAL A 24 -10.52 7.21 -22.17
C VAL A 24 -9.92 7.56 -20.81
N LEU A 25 -8.81 6.93 -20.45
CA LEU A 25 -8.17 7.11 -19.14
C LEU A 25 -7.50 8.50 -19.00
N ASN A 26 -7.18 9.17 -20.10
CA ASN A 26 -6.75 10.56 -20.06
C ASN A 26 -7.88 11.51 -19.67
N GLY A 27 -9.11 11.21 -20.03
CA GLY A 27 -10.30 11.92 -19.57
C GLY A 27 -10.64 11.63 -18.11
N ASP A 28 -10.76 10.34 -17.78
CA ASP A 28 -11.07 9.87 -16.43
C ASP A 28 -10.34 8.55 -16.13
N ALA A 29 -9.30 8.62 -15.32
CA ALA A 29 -8.50 7.47 -14.92
C ALA A 29 -9.30 6.41 -14.14
N SER A 30 -10.39 6.79 -13.47
CA SER A 30 -11.24 5.87 -12.70
C SER A 30 -11.97 4.85 -13.59
N LEU A 31 -12.08 5.13 -14.89
CA LEU A 31 -12.67 4.23 -15.88
C LEU A 31 -11.82 2.97 -16.13
N ILE A 32 -10.60 2.88 -15.55
CA ILE A 32 -9.80 1.65 -15.56
C ILE A 32 -10.60 0.44 -15.04
N ARG A 33 -11.53 0.65 -14.11
CA ARG A 33 -12.43 -0.38 -13.56
C ARG A 33 -13.32 -1.04 -14.63
N LEU A 34 -13.56 -0.35 -15.76
CA LEU A 34 -14.37 -0.81 -16.86
C LEU A 34 -13.57 -1.53 -17.96
N VAL A 35 -12.23 -1.42 -17.91
CA VAL A 35 -11.33 -2.06 -18.88
C VAL A 35 -10.99 -3.47 -18.40
N ARG A 36 -11.45 -4.50 -19.12
CA ARG A 36 -11.25 -5.90 -18.72
C ARG A 36 -9.79 -6.33 -18.74
N THR A 37 -9.06 -5.93 -19.77
CA THR A 37 -7.65 -6.28 -20.00
C THR A 37 -6.85 -5.01 -20.29
N PRO A 38 -6.55 -4.21 -19.25
CA PRO A 38 -5.81 -2.97 -19.44
C PRO A 38 -4.35 -3.28 -19.80
N THR A 39 -3.84 -2.60 -20.85
CA THR A 39 -2.41 -2.67 -21.19
C THR A 39 -1.56 -2.08 -20.07
N GLU A 40 -0.26 -2.44 -20.01
CA GLU A 40 0.62 -1.90 -18.96
C GLU A 40 0.66 -0.37 -18.96
N LYS A 41 0.67 0.26 -20.14
CA LYS A 41 0.62 1.73 -20.24
C LYS A 41 -0.69 2.31 -19.68
N ALA A 42 -1.82 1.65 -19.94
CA ALA A 42 -3.11 2.05 -19.39
C ALA A 42 -3.13 1.89 -17.85
N GLN A 43 -2.60 0.79 -17.33
CA GLN A 43 -2.43 0.57 -15.90
C GLN A 43 -1.54 1.65 -15.26
N MET A 44 -0.38 1.92 -15.86
CA MET A 44 0.55 2.96 -15.39
C MET A 44 -0.08 4.34 -15.39
N LEU A 45 -0.83 4.69 -16.44
CA LEU A 45 -1.54 5.96 -16.53
C LEU A 45 -2.56 6.13 -15.40
N ALA A 46 -3.39 5.11 -15.17
CA ALA A 46 -4.41 5.15 -14.14
C ALA A 46 -3.80 5.24 -12.73
N VAL A 47 -2.84 4.34 -12.42
CA VAL A 47 -2.18 4.28 -11.11
C VAL A 47 -1.30 5.51 -10.86
N GLY A 48 -0.68 6.09 -11.89
CA GLY A 48 0.10 7.33 -11.77
C GLY A 48 -0.76 8.56 -11.43
N ARG A 49 -2.05 8.57 -11.80
CA ARG A 49 -2.98 9.63 -11.41
C ARG A 49 -3.59 9.42 -10.03
N ASN A 50 -3.86 8.18 -9.70
CA ASN A 50 -4.36 7.78 -8.37
C ASN A 50 -3.94 6.34 -8.10
N SER A 51 -2.98 6.17 -7.21
CA SER A 51 -2.40 4.86 -6.89
C SER A 51 -3.41 3.87 -6.30
N SER A 52 -4.49 4.36 -5.67
CA SER A 52 -5.55 3.51 -5.13
C SER A 52 -6.35 2.76 -6.22
N LEU A 53 -6.29 3.23 -7.47
CA LEU A 53 -6.93 2.56 -8.61
C LEU A 53 -6.33 1.18 -8.91
N ILE A 54 -5.16 0.85 -8.35
CA ILE A 54 -4.57 -0.50 -8.42
C ILE A 54 -5.57 -1.59 -8.00
N GLY A 55 -6.44 -1.29 -7.03
CA GLY A 55 -7.47 -2.22 -6.55
C GLY A 55 -8.53 -2.59 -7.61
N HIS A 56 -8.67 -1.80 -8.66
CA HIS A 56 -9.58 -2.07 -9.76
C HIS A 56 -8.93 -2.84 -10.92
N ILE A 57 -7.62 -3.05 -10.88
CA ILE A 57 -6.88 -3.78 -11.90
C ILE A 57 -6.77 -5.25 -11.49
N ARG A 58 -7.35 -6.15 -12.30
CA ARG A 58 -7.42 -7.59 -11.97
C ARG A 58 -6.03 -8.24 -11.87
N ASN A 59 -5.16 -7.94 -12.83
CA ASN A 59 -3.81 -8.48 -12.95
C ASN A 59 -2.82 -7.32 -13.20
N PRO A 60 -2.47 -6.55 -12.16
CA PRO A 60 -1.49 -5.48 -12.33
C PRO A 60 -0.10 -6.06 -12.58
N THR A 61 0.64 -5.48 -13.54
CA THR A 61 2.03 -5.88 -13.76
C THR A 61 2.88 -5.55 -12.54
N GLU A 62 3.99 -6.24 -12.33
CA GLU A 62 4.88 -5.98 -11.18
C GLU A 62 5.32 -4.52 -11.13
N LYS A 63 5.65 -3.93 -12.27
CA LYS A 63 6.02 -2.52 -12.36
C LYS A 63 4.92 -1.58 -11.84
N VAL A 64 3.66 -1.87 -12.17
CA VAL A 64 2.49 -1.11 -11.70
C VAL A 64 2.25 -1.33 -10.21
N GLN A 65 2.45 -2.56 -9.72
CA GLN A 65 2.38 -2.86 -8.29
C GLN A 65 3.43 -2.05 -7.51
N LEU A 66 4.69 -2.06 -7.97
CA LEU A 66 5.77 -1.29 -7.34
C LEU A 66 5.48 0.21 -7.33
N MET A 67 4.95 0.75 -8.43
CA MET A 67 4.56 2.17 -8.50
C MET A 67 3.46 2.50 -7.47
N ALA A 68 2.45 1.63 -7.34
CA ALA A 68 1.36 1.84 -6.40
C ALA A 68 1.82 1.78 -4.93
N VAL A 69 2.66 0.80 -4.58
CA VAL A 69 3.15 0.65 -3.19
C VAL A 69 4.24 1.66 -2.83
N HIS A 70 4.96 2.20 -3.81
CA HIS A 70 5.90 3.30 -3.60
C HIS A 70 5.17 4.59 -3.23
N ASP A 71 4.06 4.89 -3.89
CA ASP A 71 3.22 6.06 -3.60
C ASP A 71 2.52 5.91 -2.23
N SER A 72 1.91 4.74 -1.99
CA SER A 72 1.29 4.40 -0.71
C SER A 72 1.49 2.92 -0.39
N PRO A 73 2.31 2.58 0.61
CA PRO A 73 2.55 1.18 1.01
C PRO A 73 1.27 0.42 1.37
N ALA A 74 0.24 1.10 1.87
CA ALA A 74 -1.06 0.51 2.19
C ALA A 74 -1.80 -0.02 0.94
N ASN A 75 -1.42 0.40 -0.27
CA ASN A 75 -1.96 -0.15 -1.50
C ASN A 75 -1.68 -1.65 -1.68
N ILE A 76 -0.72 -2.21 -0.93
CA ILE A 76 -0.49 -3.66 -0.89
C ILE A 76 -1.76 -4.45 -0.54
N LEU A 77 -2.63 -3.88 0.30
CA LEU A 77 -3.91 -4.48 0.69
C LEU A 77 -4.95 -4.50 -0.44
N ARG A 78 -4.78 -3.64 -1.45
CA ARG A 78 -5.69 -3.51 -2.60
C ARG A 78 -5.32 -4.46 -3.75
N ILE A 79 -4.09 -4.98 -3.76
CA ILE A 79 -3.59 -5.86 -4.81
C ILE A 79 -4.02 -7.30 -4.48
N LYS A 80 -4.73 -7.94 -5.40
CA LYS A 80 -5.24 -9.30 -5.18
C LYS A 80 -4.13 -10.34 -5.03
N ASN A 81 -3.11 -10.26 -5.90
CA ASN A 81 -1.95 -11.16 -5.92
C ASN A 81 -0.67 -10.32 -5.99
N PRO A 82 -0.19 -9.76 -4.87
CA PRO A 82 1.03 -8.98 -4.87
C PRO A 82 2.26 -9.84 -5.20
N SER A 83 3.20 -9.29 -5.96
CA SER A 83 4.49 -9.91 -6.17
C SER A 83 5.31 -9.85 -4.87
N ARG A 84 6.28 -10.79 -4.74
CA ARG A 84 7.22 -10.76 -3.60
C ARG A 84 7.94 -9.41 -3.53
N GLN A 85 8.31 -8.84 -4.67
CA GLN A 85 8.99 -7.54 -4.73
C GLN A 85 8.10 -6.40 -4.25
N ALA A 86 6.79 -6.44 -4.53
CA ALA A 86 5.84 -5.47 -4.00
C ALA A 86 5.75 -5.55 -2.46
N TYR A 87 5.73 -6.76 -1.87
CA TYR A 87 5.79 -6.93 -0.42
C TYR A 87 7.08 -6.36 0.18
N LEU A 88 8.24 -6.67 -0.39
CA LEU A 88 9.53 -6.16 0.10
C LEU A 88 9.63 -4.63 -0.02
N SER A 89 9.11 -4.07 -1.12
CA SER A 89 9.09 -2.62 -1.35
C SER A 89 8.26 -1.90 -0.28
N CYS A 90 7.06 -2.39 0.02
CA CYS A 90 6.22 -1.75 1.04
C CYS A 90 6.80 -1.88 2.45
N LEU A 91 7.47 -3.01 2.77
CA LEU A 91 8.14 -3.19 4.06
C LEU A 91 9.30 -2.21 4.26
N GLY A 92 10.03 -1.89 3.20
CA GLY A 92 11.17 -0.96 3.25
C GLY A 92 10.78 0.44 3.77
N SER A 93 9.53 0.85 3.58
CA SER A 93 9.03 2.15 4.03
C SER A 93 8.50 2.18 5.47
N VAL A 94 8.15 1.02 6.05
CA VAL A 94 7.55 0.95 7.40
C VAL A 94 8.47 0.30 8.44
N MET A 95 9.52 -0.40 8.01
CA MET A 95 10.48 -1.03 8.93
C MET A 95 11.62 -0.09 9.28
N PRO A 96 11.89 0.15 10.57
CA PRO A 96 13.07 0.90 10.99
C PRO A 96 14.36 0.24 10.46
N GLY A 97 15.18 1.03 9.73
CA GLY A 97 16.40 0.53 9.08
C GLY A 97 16.16 -0.21 7.76
N GLY A 98 14.92 -0.22 7.24
CA GLY A 98 14.59 -0.86 5.98
C GLY A 98 14.60 -2.40 6.06
N THR A 99 14.79 -3.03 4.91
CA THR A 99 14.79 -4.51 4.77
C THR A 99 16.14 -5.11 4.45
N ALA A 100 17.20 -4.30 4.33
CA ALA A 100 18.54 -4.77 3.99
C ALA A 100 19.09 -5.73 5.05
N GLY A 101 19.62 -6.88 4.62
CA GLY A 101 20.20 -7.89 5.51
C GLY A 101 19.17 -8.73 6.28
N ILE A 102 17.87 -8.52 6.07
CA ILE A 102 16.80 -9.30 6.71
C ILE A 102 16.47 -10.50 5.81
N HIS A 103 16.53 -11.69 6.38
CA HIS A 103 16.13 -12.91 5.71
C HIS A 103 14.66 -13.22 6.00
N PHE A 104 13.80 -13.02 5.03
CA PHE A 104 12.37 -13.29 5.13
C PHE A 104 12.05 -14.74 4.74
N LYS A 105 11.03 -15.31 5.36
CA LYS A 105 10.42 -16.58 4.93
C LYS A 105 10.00 -16.51 3.46
N GLU A 106 9.84 -17.65 2.81
CA GLU A 106 9.46 -17.70 1.39
C GLU A 106 8.10 -17.04 1.15
N ASP A 107 7.10 -17.37 1.96
CA ASP A 107 5.80 -16.71 1.94
C ASP A 107 5.63 -15.78 3.14
N ILE A 108 5.55 -14.49 2.86
CA ILE A 108 5.31 -13.42 3.83
C ILE A 108 3.98 -12.70 3.58
N SER A 109 3.17 -13.20 2.65
CA SER A 109 1.98 -12.50 2.17
C SER A 109 0.97 -12.21 3.28
N GLU A 110 0.68 -13.19 4.11
CA GLU A 110 -0.27 -13.04 5.20
C GLU A 110 0.28 -12.16 6.33
N ALA A 111 1.54 -12.32 6.69
CA ALA A 111 2.20 -11.50 7.70
C ALA A 111 2.22 -10.02 7.29
N VAL A 112 2.50 -9.73 6.01
CA VAL A 112 2.47 -8.36 5.48
C VAL A 112 1.06 -7.79 5.49
N LYS A 113 0.05 -8.53 5.04
CA LYS A 113 -1.35 -8.08 5.10
C LYS A 113 -1.77 -7.75 6.52
N ASN A 114 -1.46 -8.63 7.47
CA ASN A 114 -1.75 -8.41 8.89
C ASN A 114 -1.06 -7.15 9.43
N LEU A 115 0.22 -6.95 9.08
CA LEU A 115 0.94 -5.74 9.47
C LEU A 115 0.22 -4.48 8.95
N PHE A 116 -0.05 -4.40 7.65
CA PHE A 116 -0.66 -3.20 7.06
C PHE A 116 -2.10 -2.96 7.51
N THR A 117 -2.88 -4.01 7.78
CA THR A 117 -4.20 -3.88 8.40
C THR A 117 -4.08 -3.23 9.78
N ARG A 118 -3.17 -3.74 10.63
CA ARG A 118 -2.93 -3.16 11.97
C ARG A 118 -2.41 -1.73 11.91
N LEU A 119 -1.54 -1.41 10.94
CA LEU A 119 -1.07 -0.04 10.75
C LEU A 119 -2.23 0.90 10.38
N GLY A 120 -3.16 0.46 9.52
CA GLY A 120 -4.36 1.21 9.20
C GLY A 120 -5.23 1.51 10.42
N GLU A 121 -5.50 0.51 11.25
CA GLU A 121 -6.25 0.66 12.51
C GLU A 121 -5.56 1.63 13.49
N ILE A 122 -4.24 1.59 13.57
CA ILE A 122 -3.46 2.50 14.41
C ILE A 122 -3.56 3.93 13.92
N GLU A 123 -3.45 4.17 12.61
CA GLU A 123 -3.55 5.50 12.02
C GLU A 123 -4.98 6.07 12.14
N GLU A 124 -6.02 5.25 11.99
CA GLU A 124 -7.41 5.65 12.20
C GLU A 124 -7.61 6.11 13.66
N ARG A 125 -7.17 5.29 14.62
CA ARG A 125 -7.27 5.63 16.06
C ARG A 125 -6.43 6.85 16.43
N TYR A 126 -5.23 7.00 15.86
CA TYR A 126 -4.42 8.19 16.02
C TYR A 126 -5.15 9.44 15.51
N GLY A 127 -5.79 9.34 14.33
CA GLY A 127 -6.59 10.43 13.77
C GLY A 127 -7.76 10.84 14.67
N GLU A 128 -8.43 9.88 15.33
CA GLU A 128 -9.46 10.17 16.33
C GLU A 128 -8.90 10.93 17.53
N LEU A 129 -7.82 10.43 18.12
CA LEU A 129 -7.17 11.06 19.28
C LEU A 129 -6.70 12.49 18.98
N MET A 130 -6.20 12.73 17.76
CA MET A 130 -5.79 14.06 17.34
C MET A 130 -6.97 15.01 17.14
N ARG A 131 -8.12 14.52 16.64
CA ARG A 131 -9.36 15.30 16.57
C ARG A 131 -9.88 15.67 17.96
N ASP A 132 -9.87 14.70 18.88
CA ASP A 132 -10.31 14.92 20.26
C ASP A 132 -9.40 15.97 20.95
N ALA A 133 -8.07 15.87 20.76
CA ALA A 133 -7.11 16.86 21.25
C ALA A 133 -7.41 18.27 20.71
N GLY A 134 -7.78 18.38 19.43
CA GLY A 134 -8.14 19.65 18.79
C GLY A 134 -9.36 20.36 19.39
N HIS A 135 -10.26 19.61 20.04
CA HIS A 135 -11.47 20.15 20.68
C HIS A 135 -11.29 20.54 22.14
N MET A 136 -10.10 20.43 22.72
CA MET A 136 -9.84 20.78 24.10
C MET A 136 -9.74 22.33 24.29
N ASP A 137 -10.28 22.83 25.39
CA ASP A 137 -10.46 24.25 25.64
C ASP A 137 -9.16 25.02 25.89
N THR A 138 -8.14 24.36 26.49
CA THR A 138 -6.89 25.01 26.84
C THR A 138 -5.72 24.54 25.99
N TYR A 139 -4.70 25.39 25.83
CA TYR A 139 -3.47 25.07 25.13
C TYR A 139 -2.74 23.89 25.77
N ASP A 140 -2.60 23.90 27.11
CA ASP A 140 -1.87 22.85 27.84
C ASP A 140 -2.56 21.49 27.70
N ALA A 141 -3.90 21.46 27.77
CA ALA A 141 -4.67 20.23 27.57
C ALA A 141 -4.51 19.68 26.15
N ARG A 142 -4.52 20.56 25.13
CA ARG A 142 -4.28 20.16 23.73
C ARG A 142 -2.88 19.58 23.54
N TYR A 143 -1.87 20.24 24.10
CA TYR A 143 -0.47 19.81 24.01
C TYR A 143 -0.30 18.42 24.63
N GLU A 144 -0.76 18.23 25.87
CA GLU A 144 -0.67 16.95 26.58
C GLU A 144 -1.42 15.83 25.85
N ALA A 145 -2.60 16.10 25.30
CA ALA A 145 -3.37 15.13 24.52
C ALA A 145 -2.66 14.74 23.23
N THR A 146 -2.04 15.70 22.53
CA THR A 146 -1.24 15.46 21.33
C THR A 146 -0.03 14.57 21.63
N GLU A 147 0.72 14.87 22.68
CA GLU A 147 1.86 14.01 23.11
C GLU A 147 1.41 12.58 23.43
N LYS A 148 0.28 12.42 24.12
CA LYS A 148 -0.29 11.09 24.40
C LYS A 148 -0.70 10.35 23.13
N ALA A 149 -1.27 11.03 22.15
CA ALA A 149 -1.65 10.45 20.86
C ALA A 149 -0.41 9.98 20.08
N GLU A 150 0.64 10.78 20.02
CA GLU A 150 1.90 10.42 19.36
C GLU A 150 2.61 9.27 20.06
N ALA A 151 2.65 9.26 21.38
CA ALA A 151 3.21 8.15 22.16
C ALA A 151 2.41 6.84 21.93
N TYR A 152 1.08 6.93 21.86
CA TYR A 152 0.22 5.79 21.50
C TYR A 152 0.59 5.24 20.13
N ARG A 153 0.63 6.11 19.10
CA ARG A 153 0.96 5.75 17.72
C ARG A 153 2.31 5.04 17.64
N THR A 154 3.36 5.65 18.17
CA THR A 154 4.74 5.13 18.16
C THR A 154 4.83 3.76 18.82
N ARG A 155 4.25 3.60 20.01
CA ARG A 155 4.25 2.33 20.74
C ARG A 155 3.52 1.23 19.98
N LYS A 156 2.37 1.55 19.38
CA LYS A 156 1.54 0.57 18.66
C LYS A 156 2.19 0.13 17.34
N ILE A 157 2.78 1.07 16.60
CA ILE A 157 3.54 0.74 15.37
C ILE A 157 4.72 -0.16 15.72
N SER A 158 5.50 0.17 16.75
CA SER A 158 6.63 -0.66 17.19
C SER A 158 6.19 -2.08 17.55
N ALA A 159 5.07 -2.23 18.25
CA ALA A 159 4.52 -3.55 18.60
C ALA A 159 4.05 -4.33 17.36
N ALA A 160 3.40 -3.67 16.39
CA ALA A 160 2.96 -4.30 15.15
C ALA A 160 4.14 -4.80 14.31
N VAL A 161 5.20 -4.00 14.17
CA VAL A 161 6.45 -4.38 13.49
C VAL A 161 7.15 -5.51 14.22
N GLY A 162 7.16 -5.49 15.56
CA GLY A 162 7.72 -6.57 16.38
C GLY A 162 7.01 -7.91 16.18
N THR A 163 5.69 -7.89 16.09
CA THR A 163 4.87 -9.09 15.77
C THR A 163 5.18 -9.59 14.36
N PHE A 164 5.18 -8.69 13.37
CA PHE A 164 5.54 -9.03 11.99
C PHE A 164 6.91 -9.71 11.89
N ARG A 165 7.93 -9.18 12.59
CA ARG A 165 9.27 -9.77 12.58
C ARG A 165 9.28 -11.21 13.07
N LYS A 166 8.51 -11.54 14.13
CA LYS A 166 8.39 -12.92 14.64
C LYS A 166 7.72 -13.85 13.62
N GLU A 167 6.77 -13.35 12.86
CA GLU A 167 5.99 -14.15 11.89
C GLU A 167 6.75 -14.36 10.57
N ALA A 168 7.41 -13.34 10.07
CA ALA A 168 7.91 -13.25 8.70
C ALA A 168 9.44 -13.42 8.54
N VAL A 169 10.23 -13.14 9.59
CA VAL A 169 11.69 -13.18 9.51
C VAL A 169 12.19 -14.56 9.94
N LEU A 170 13.15 -15.10 9.19
CA LEU A 170 13.91 -16.28 9.62
C LEU A 170 14.85 -15.85 10.76
N GLU A 171 14.84 -16.58 11.86
CA GLU A 171 15.87 -16.40 12.88
C GLU A 171 17.23 -16.66 12.24
N THR A 172 18.11 -15.66 12.24
CA THR A 172 19.50 -15.88 11.93
C THR A 172 20.05 -16.79 13.03
N SER A 173 20.21 -18.08 12.74
CA SER A 173 21.01 -18.95 13.60
C SER A 173 22.32 -18.22 13.84
N ALA A 174 22.62 -17.96 15.12
CA ALA A 174 23.88 -17.38 15.54
C ALA A 174 25.00 -18.14 14.81
N VAL A 175 25.76 -17.44 13.97
CA VAL A 175 26.99 -17.98 13.40
C VAL A 175 27.83 -18.38 14.61
N PRO A 176 28.18 -19.67 14.79
CA PRO A 176 29.03 -20.03 15.90
C PRO A 176 30.34 -19.26 15.71
N GLU A 177 30.70 -18.46 16.70
CA GLU A 177 32.03 -17.83 16.77
C GLU A 177 33.04 -18.95 16.56
N LYS A 178 33.77 -18.90 15.45
CA LYS A 178 34.94 -19.72 15.27
C LYS A 178 35.94 -19.26 16.32
N THR A 179 36.02 -20.01 17.40
CA THR A 179 37.12 -19.95 18.35
C THR A 179 38.39 -20.33 17.56
N VAL A 180 39.29 -19.35 17.43
CA VAL A 180 40.65 -19.54 16.92
C VAL A 180 41.53 -19.97 18.09
#